data_d13b43fad958372c6258d544cb473ecb
#
_entry.id   d13b43fad958372c6258d544cb473ecb
#
_cell.length_a   1.000
_cell.length_b   1.000
_cell.length_c   1.000
_cell.angle_alpha   90.00
_cell.angle_beta   90.00
_cell.angle_gamma   90.00
#
_symmetry.space_group_name_H-M   'P 1'
#
loop_
_entity.id
_entity.type
_entity.pdbx_description
1 polymer ?
#
loop_
_entity_poly.entity_id
_entity_poly.type
_entity_poly.pdbx_seq_one_letter_code
_entity_poly.pdbx_strand_id
1 'polypeptide(L)'
;MSKIYNNLSIETLIKTAWFNQFDKNQKYEIMKGIEADLDVSHYSYSKFDWREMEQIRLGLEDNLDVSWYADPKYSWFQMEQVRLGLEDNLNVSIYVEENFNGHQMEQIRLGLVDDLDVLIYAKEEFDCVQMEVIRDGLENNLDVSVYANSEFDWEQMLCINEGLKNNLDISIYANPEIPVEKMKKIKEKLLRKNNSSSKFDFYKNQIIAFFNY
;
A
#
# COMPACT_ATOMS: atom_id res chain seq x y z
N MET A 1 34.75 -0.66 -5.39
CA MET A 1 35.38 -1.93 -5.84
C MET A 1 34.73 -2.53 -7.07
N SER A 2 33.45 -2.34 -7.31
CA SER A 2 32.66 -3.03 -8.37
C SER A 2 32.90 -2.56 -9.81
N LYS A 3 33.18 -1.28 -10.05
CA LYS A 3 33.52 -0.81 -11.43
C LYS A 3 34.71 -1.55 -12.08
N ILE A 4 35.53 -2.22 -11.26
CA ILE A 4 36.65 -3.04 -11.75
C ILE A 4 36.15 -4.35 -12.36
N TYR A 5 35.03 -4.87 -11.88
CA TYR A 5 34.50 -6.17 -12.29
C TYR A 5 33.63 -6.10 -13.54
N ASN A 6 32.99 -4.94 -13.83
CA ASN A 6 32.22 -4.74 -15.05
C ASN A 6 33.07 -4.84 -16.33
N ASN A 7 34.38 -4.64 -16.22
CA ASN A 7 35.32 -4.72 -17.33
C ASN A 7 35.99 -6.11 -17.51
N LEU A 8 35.68 -7.07 -16.63
CA LEU A 8 36.19 -8.42 -16.73
C LEU A 8 35.34 -9.25 -17.70
N SER A 9 35.99 -10.15 -18.46
CA SER A 9 35.21 -11.17 -19.17
C SER A 9 34.44 -12.04 -18.14
N ILE A 10 33.27 -12.53 -18.52
CA ILE A 10 32.45 -13.42 -17.68
C ILE A 10 33.28 -14.63 -17.19
N GLU A 11 34.13 -15.19 -18.06
CA GLU A 11 35.01 -16.31 -17.71
C GLU A 11 36.01 -15.97 -16.60
N THR A 12 36.45 -14.72 -16.53
CA THR A 12 37.35 -14.24 -15.48
C THR A 12 36.58 -13.93 -14.20
N LEU A 13 35.43 -13.28 -14.32
CA LEU A 13 34.57 -12.89 -13.23
C LEU A 13 34.15 -14.10 -12.36
N ILE A 14 33.67 -15.17 -12.97
CA ILE A 14 33.19 -16.38 -12.26
C ILE A 14 34.27 -17.08 -11.46
N LYS A 15 35.54 -16.79 -11.74
CA LYS A 15 36.70 -17.37 -11.01
C LYS A 15 37.14 -16.50 -9.83
N THR A 16 36.61 -15.29 -9.68
CA THR A 16 37.00 -14.39 -8.60
C THR A 16 36.44 -14.84 -7.24
N ALA A 17 37.20 -14.62 -6.17
CA ALA A 17 36.74 -14.83 -4.80
C ALA A 17 35.53 -13.93 -4.49
N TRP A 18 35.53 -12.71 -5.04
CA TRP A 18 34.40 -11.78 -4.90
C TRP A 18 33.11 -12.36 -5.44
N PHE A 19 33.07 -12.90 -6.67
CA PHE A 19 31.87 -13.50 -7.23
C PHE A 19 31.45 -14.78 -6.52
N ASN A 20 32.43 -15.54 -6.04
CA ASN A 20 32.18 -16.85 -5.41
C ASN A 20 31.61 -16.77 -3.99
N GLN A 21 31.61 -15.59 -3.35
CA GLN A 21 30.96 -15.39 -2.05
C GLN A 21 29.43 -15.37 -2.12
N PHE A 22 28.86 -15.13 -3.29
CA PHE A 22 27.42 -15.04 -3.51
C PHE A 22 26.81 -16.41 -3.76
N ASP A 23 25.55 -16.58 -3.36
CA ASP A 23 24.78 -17.77 -3.70
C ASP A 23 24.38 -17.78 -5.19
N LYS A 24 23.68 -18.84 -5.62
CA LYS A 24 23.30 -19.02 -7.02
C LYS A 24 22.36 -17.91 -7.54
N ASN A 25 21.40 -17.50 -6.72
CA ASN A 25 20.38 -16.51 -7.11
C ASN A 25 20.97 -15.09 -7.10
N GLN A 26 21.79 -14.77 -6.08
CA GLN A 26 22.53 -13.51 -6.03
C GLN A 26 23.48 -13.37 -7.23
N LYS A 27 24.20 -14.44 -7.58
CA LYS A 27 25.05 -14.48 -8.80
C LYS A 27 24.27 -14.20 -10.06
N TYR A 28 23.05 -14.75 -10.16
CA TYR A 28 22.18 -14.52 -11.31
C TYR A 28 21.79 -13.03 -11.45
N GLU A 29 21.40 -12.37 -10.35
CA GLU A 29 21.07 -10.94 -10.37
C GLU A 29 22.28 -10.06 -10.69
N ILE A 30 23.47 -10.40 -10.17
CA ILE A 30 24.73 -9.70 -10.51
C ILE A 30 25.05 -9.85 -12.01
N MET A 31 24.92 -11.06 -12.56
CA MET A 31 25.17 -11.32 -13.97
C MET A 31 24.24 -10.54 -14.88
N LYS A 32 22.93 -10.52 -14.57
CA LYS A 32 21.95 -9.72 -15.30
C LYS A 32 22.34 -8.23 -15.35
N GLY A 33 22.74 -7.67 -14.21
CA GLY A 33 23.15 -6.28 -14.17
C GLY A 33 24.42 -5.98 -15.00
N ILE A 34 25.39 -6.89 -14.97
CA ILE A 34 26.60 -6.77 -15.80
C ILE A 34 26.27 -6.87 -17.29
N GLU A 35 25.38 -7.80 -17.69
CA GLU A 35 24.91 -7.95 -19.07
C GLU A 35 24.15 -6.72 -19.57
N ALA A 36 23.45 -6.02 -18.66
CA ALA A 36 22.75 -4.77 -18.93
C ALA A 36 23.63 -3.51 -18.78
N ASP A 37 24.94 -3.65 -18.56
CA ASP A 37 25.92 -2.56 -18.34
C ASP A 37 25.57 -1.64 -17.15
N LEU A 38 24.94 -2.21 -16.10
CA LEU A 38 24.57 -1.49 -14.89
C LEU A 38 25.73 -1.41 -13.88
N ASP A 39 25.74 -0.40 -13.02
CA ASP A 39 26.66 -0.33 -11.89
C ASP A 39 26.21 -1.26 -10.75
N VAL A 40 26.63 -2.53 -10.83
CA VAL A 40 26.30 -3.56 -9.84
C VAL A 40 26.82 -3.25 -8.41
N SER A 41 27.62 -2.16 -8.24
CA SER A 41 28.11 -1.78 -6.92
C SER A 41 27.02 -1.38 -5.95
N HIS A 42 25.87 -0.99 -6.43
CA HIS A 42 24.74 -0.60 -5.60
C HIS A 42 24.14 -1.78 -4.84
N TYR A 43 24.27 -3.02 -5.33
CA TYR A 43 23.63 -4.19 -4.75
C TYR A 43 24.51 -5.43 -4.61
N SER A 44 25.72 -5.45 -5.13
CA SER A 44 26.61 -6.61 -5.03
C SER A 44 27.25 -6.77 -3.64
N TYR A 45 26.42 -6.83 -2.63
CA TYR A 45 26.78 -7.07 -1.24
C TYR A 45 26.10 -8.33 -0.72
N SER A 46 26.85 -9.19 -0.02
CA SER A 46 26.33 -10.46 0.53
C SER A 46 25.24 -10.28 1.62
N LYS A 47 25.02 -9.05 2.07
CA LYS A 47 23.94 -8.71 3.01
C LYS A 47 22.56 -8.63 2.36
N PHE A 48 22.51 -8.33 1.05
CA PHE A 48 21.27 -8.35 0.30
C PHE A 48 20.89 -9.79 -0.08
N ASP A 49 19.65 -10.17 0.10
CA ASP A 49 19.14 -11.37 -0.56
C ASP A 49 18.92 -11.11 -2.07
N TRP A 50 18.68 -12.16 -2.85
CA TRP A 50 18.55 -12.03 -4.29
C TRP A 50 17.34 -11.21 -4.73
N ARG A 51 16.26 -11.15 -3.92
CA ARG A 51 15.04 -10.36 -4.21
C ARG A 51 15.30 -8.88 -3.98
N GLU A 52 16.06 -8.55 -2.95
CA GLU A 52 16.54 -7.19 -2.68
C GLU A 52 17.46 -6.72 -3.81
N MET A 53 18.41 -7.58 -4.25
CA MET A 53 19.27 -7.31 -5.40
C MET A 53 18.45 -7.09 -6.69
N GLU A 54 17.39 -7.89 -6.91
CA GLU A 54 16.48 -7.75 -8.04
C GLU A 54 15.80 -6.39 -8.04
N GLN A 55 15.24 -5.92 -6.89
CA GLN A 55 14.59 -4.62 -6.81
C GLN A 55 15.55 -3.47 -7.13
N ILE A 56 16.78 -3.54 -6.63
CA ILE A 56 17.79 -2.51 -6.90
C ILE A 56 18.20 -2.55 -8.38
N ARG A 57 18.41 -3.74 -8.96
CA ARG A 57 18.74 -3.90 -10.39
C ARG A 57 17.65 -3.33 -11.28
N LEU A 58 16.36 -3.67 -11.03
CA LEU A 58 15.23 -3.15 -11.79
C LEU A 58 15.18 -1.62 -11.74
N GLY A 59 15.37 -1.01 -10.57
CA GLY A 59 15.44 0.44 -10.46
C GLY A 59 16.59 1.06 -11.27
N LEU A 60 17.77 0.42 -11.29
CA LEU A 60 18.89 0.87 -12.13
C LEU A 60 18.59 0.73 -13.63
N GLU A 61 17.87 -0.33 -14.06
CA GLU A 61 17.42 -0.50 -15.46
C GLU A 61 16.51 0.65 -15.90
N ASP A 62 15.64 1.13 -14.99
CA ASP A 62 14.72 2.24 -15.22
C ASP A 62 15.33 3.62 -14.92
N ASN A 63 16.65 3.68 -14.64
CA ASN A 63 17.38 4.90 -14.28
C ASN A 63 16.80 5.64 -13.05
N LEU A 64 16.24 4.91 -12.09
CA LEU A 64 15.73 5.47 -10.84
C LEU A 64 16.87 5.73 -9.85
N ASP A 65 16.63 6.66 -8.92
CA ASP A 65 17.55 6.90 -7.80
C ASP A 65 17.38 5.81 -6.73
N VAL A 66 18.13 4.72 -6.88
CA VAL A 66 18.10 3.58 -5.96
C VAL A 66 18.61 3.90 -4.55
N SER A 67 19.26 5.07 -4.35
CA SER A 67 19.77 5.48 -3.02
C SER A 67 18.65 5.61 -1.98
N TRP A 68 17.40 5.76 -2.41
CA TRP A 68 16.26 5.80 -1.52
C TRP A 68 15.99 4.49 -0.79
N TYR A 69 16.37 3.35 -1.37
CA TYR A 69 16.00 2.04 -0.84
C TYR A 69 17.11 0.97 -0.90
N ALA A 70 18.23 1.23 -1.54
CA ALA A 70 19.35 0.27 -1.61
C ALA A 70 20.11 0.17 -0.27
N ASP A 71 19.39 -0.21 0.79
CA ASP A 71 19.90 -0.40 2.14
C ASP A 71 19.36 -1.73 2.71
N PRO A 72 20.22 -2.66 3.22
CA PRO A 72 19.80 -3.94 3.78
C PRO A 72 18.84 -3.88 4.98
N LYS A 73 18.54 -2.68 5.50
CA LYS A 73 17.51 -2.47 6.51
C LYS A 73 16.09 -2.66 5.96
N TYR A 74 15.91 -2.43 4.66
CA TYR A 74 14.64 -2.64 3.98
C TYR A 74 14.53 -4.08 3.46
N SER A 75 13.38 -4.69 3.66
CA SER A 75 13.04 -5.96 2.99
C SER A 75 12.82 -5.74 1.50
N TRP A 76 12.92 -6.81 0.70
CA TRP A 76 12.66 -6.75 -0.73
C TRP A 76 11.28 -6.13 -1.07
N PHE A 77 10.25 -6.37 -0.24
CA PHE A 77 8.91 -5.85 -0.48
C PHE A 77 8.80 -4.34 -0.18
N GLN A 78 9.52 -3.85 0.84
CA GLN A 78 9.65 -2.40 1.08
C GLN A 78 10.39 -1.73 -0.10
N MET A 79 11.49 -2.32 -0.55
CA MET A 79 12.24 -1.84 -1.71
C MET A 79 11.37 -1.78 -2.97
N GLU A 80 10.54 -2.81 -3.21
CA GLU A 80 9.58 -2.84 -4.32
C GLU A 80 8.60 -1.66 -4.25
N GLN A 81 8.01 -1.37 -3.06
CA GLN A 81 7.07 -0.27 -2.93
C GLN A 81 7.74 1.09 -3.21
N VAL A 82 8.99 1.26 -2.78
CA VAL A 82 9.74 2.50 -3.07
C VAL A 82 10.07 2.60 -4.55
N ARG A 83 10.56 1.52 -5.18
CA ARG A 83 10.85 1.47 -6.61
C ARG A 83 9.62 1.83 -7.45
N LEU A 84 8.49 1.17 -7.21
CA LEU A 84 7.23 1.46 -7.90
C LEU A 84 6.77 2.92 -7.70
N GLY A 85 6.94 3.48 -6.49
CA GLY A 85 6.64 4.88 -6.25
C GLY A 85 7.52 5.84 -7.04
N LEU A 86 8.81 5.52 -7.18
CA LEU A 86 9.73 6.30 -8.02
C LEU A 86 9.39 6.19 -9.51
N GLU A 87 8.99 5.01 -10.01
CA GLU A 87 8.49 4.80 -11.37
C GLU A 87 7.28 5.69 -11.67
N ASP A 88 6.36 5.79 -10.71
CA ASP A 88 5.16 6.63 -10.80
C ASP A 88 5.43 8.11 -10.50
N ASN A 89 6.71 8.51 -10.26
CA ASN A 89 7.12 9.86 -9.86
C ASN A 89 6.43 10.38 -8.57
N LEU A 90 6.11 9.50 -7.64
CA LEU A 90 5.49 9.85 -6.37
C LEU A 90 6.51 10.41 -5.38
N ASN A 91 6.03 11.14 -4.39
CA ASN A 91 6.85 11.58 -3.26
C ASN A 91 7.09 10.43 -2.27
N VAL A 92 8.08 9.60 -2.55
CA VAL A 92 8.43 8.43 -1.71
C VAL A 92 8.88 8.80 -0.29
N SER A 93 9.32 10.05 -0.06
CA SER A 93 9.76 10.50 1.27
C SER A 93 8.67 10.42 2.34
N ILE A 94 7.40 10.30 1.94
CA ILE A 94 6.26 10.17 2.87
C ILE A 94 6.26 8.82 3.57
N TYR A 95 6.78 7.76 2.92
CA TYR A 95 6.68 6.39 3.41
C TYR A 95 8.00 5.60 3.42
N VAL A 96 9.10 6.19 2.94
CA VAL A 96 10.44 5.59 3.06
C VAL A 96 10.95 5.78 4.49
N GLU A 97 10.30 5.08 5.40
CA GLU A 97 10.66 5.06 6.81
C GLU A 97 10.77 3.62 7.29
N GLU A 98 11.70 3.36 8.22
CA GLU A 98 11.94 1.99 8.73
C GLU A 98 10.72 1.43 9.47
N ASN A 99 9.87 2.31 9.99
CA ASN A 99 8.75 1.94 10.85
C ASN A 99 7.53 1.43 10.06
N PHE A 100 7.43 1.75 8.76
CA PHE A 100 6.40 1.16 7.91
C PHE A 100 6.85 -0.18 7.35
N ASN A 101 6.07 -1.22 7.55
CA ASN A 101 6.27 -2.48 6.84
C ASN A 101 5.83 -2.35 5.36
N GLY A 102 6.23 -3.33 4.52
CA GLY A 102 5.96 -3.26 3.09
C GLY A 102 4.48 -3.13 2.72
N HIS A 103 3.56 -3.74 3.50
CA HIS A 103 2.12 -3.61 3.25
C HIS A 103 1.57 -2.23 3.64
N GLN A 104 2.10 -1.61 4.68
CA GLN A 104 1.76 -0.22 5.01
C GLN A 104 2.27 0.73 3.91
N MET A 105 3.53 0.55 3.45
CA MET A 105 4.08 1.31 2.33
C MET A 105 3.23 1.15 1.06
N GLU A 106 2.75 -0.07 0.78
CA GLU A 106 1.85 -0.35 -0.34
C GLU A 106 0.57 0.49 -0.26
N GLN A 107 -0.10 0.51 0.92
CA GLN A 107 -1.32 1.29 1.09
C GLN A 107 -1.07 2.80 0.91
N ILE A 108 0.05 3.31 1.41
CA ILE A 108 0.40 4.72 1.25
C ILE A 108 0.70 5.03 -0.22
N ARG A 109 1.50 4.19 -0.90
CA ARG A 109 1.80 4.36 -2.33
C ARG A 109 0.53 4.35 -3.19
N LEU A 110 -0.38 3.39 -2.97
CA LEU A 110 -1.65 3.32 -3.69
C LEU A 110 -2.48 4.60 -3.50
N GLY A 111 -2.56 5.12 -2.28
CA GLY A 111 -3.24 6.39 -2.03
C GLY A 111 -2.60 7.58 -2.74
N LEU A 112 -1.27 7.61 -2.84
CA LEU A 112 -0.56 8.64 -3.60
C LEU A 112 -0.83 8.53 -5.11
N VAL A 113 -0.94 7.31 -5.67
CA VAL A 113 -1.34 7.08 -7.06
C VAL A 113 -2.72 7.67 -7.35
N ASP A 114 -3.65 7.55 -6.40
CA ASP A 114 -5.02 8.04 -6.51
C ASP A 114 -5.18 9.51 -6.06
N ASP A 115 -4.06 10.23 -5.82
CA ASP A 115 -4.01 11.65 -5.38
C ASP A 115 -4.81 11.90 -4.08
N LEU A 116 -4.82 10.93 -3.16
CA LEU A 116 -5.50 11.03 -1.88
C LEU A 116 -4.63 11.72 -0.82
N ASP A 117 -5.27 12.31 0.20
CA ASP A 117 -4.58 12.83 1.39
C ASP A 117 -4.11 11.67 2.29
N VAL A 118 -2.97 11.07 1.92
CA VAL A 118 -2.40 9.93 2.64
C VAL A 118 -1.94 10.28 4.06
N LEU A 119 -1.70 11.57 4.38
CA LEU A 119 -1.25 12.00 5.71
C LEU A 119 -2.31 11.72 6.79
N ILE A 120 -3.54 11.46 6.41
CA ILE A 120 -4.59 11.04 7.33
C ILE A 120 -4.26 9.70 7.96
N TYR A 121 -3.66 8.76 7.18
CA TYR A 121 -3.42 7.38 7.60
C TYR A 121 -1.95 6.91 7.49
N ALA A 122 -1.05 7.66 6.87
CA ALA A 122 0.38 7.36 6.85
C ALA A 122 0.99 7.57 8.24
N LYS A 123 0.62 6.74 9.19
CA LYS A 123 1.00 6.79 10.60
C LYS A 123 1.27 5.38 11.11
N GLU A 124 2.33 5.21 11.90
CA GLU A 124 2.75 3.91 12.44
C GLU A 124 1.69 3.21 13.29
N GLU A 125 0.77 3.99 13.88
CA GLU A 125 -0.30 3.50 14.74
C GLU A 125 -1.38 2.69 14.00
N PHE A 126 -1.47 2.83 12.67
CA PHE A 126 -2.41 2.06 11.85
C PHE A 126 -1.74 0.82 11.27
N ASP A 127 -2.37 -0.34 11.37
CA ASP A 127 -1.95 -1.50 10.61
C ASP A 127 -2.35 -1.36 9.12
N CYS A 128 -1.83 -2.24 8.26
CA CYS A 128 -2.07 -2.15 6.81
C CYS A 128 -3.55 -2.31 6.44
N VAL A 129 -4.34 -3.06 7.22
CA VAL A 129 -5.78 -3.25 6.95
C VAL A 129 -6.58 -2.02 7.36
N GLN A 130 -6.22 -1.39 8.49
CA GLN A 130 -6.79 -0.11 8.88
C GLN A 130 -6.51 0.97 7.83
N MET A 131 -5.26 1.04 7.35
CA MET A 131 -4.88 1.96 6.25
C MET A 131 -5.69 1.70 4.98
N GLU A 132 -5.91 0.43 4.60
CA GLU A 132 -6.73 0.04 3.45
C GLU A 132 -8.17 0.54 3.59
N VAL A 133 -8.79 0.36 4.77
CA VAL A 133 -10.17 0.82 5.02
C VAL A 133 -10.28 2.34 4.98
N ILE A 134 -9.27 3.06 5.50
CA ILE A 134 -9.26 4.53 5.46
C ILE A 134 -9.08 5.00 4.01
N ARG A 135 -8.16 4.40 3.26
CA ARG A 135 -7.93 4.70 1.83
C ARG A 135 -9.20 4.48 1.01
N ASP A 136 -9.87 3.32 1.17
CA ASP A 136 -11.16 3.04 0.51
C ASP A 136 -12.24 4.10 0.85
N GLY A 137 -12.26 4.60 2.08
CA GLY A 137 -13.14 5.70 2.45
C GLY A 137 -12.83 7.00 1.70
N LEU A 138 -11.56 7.37 1.60
CA LEU A 138 -11.10 8.54 0.86
C LEU A 138 -11.41 8.43 -0.65
N GLU A 139 -11.16 7.27 -1.26
CA GLU A 139 -11.53 6.98 -2.66
C GLU A 139 -13.02 7.22 -2.94
N ASN A 140 -13.86 6.91 -1.96
CA ASN A 140 -15.31 7.09 -2.05
C ASN A 140 -15.77 8.48 -1.54
N ASN A 141 -14.86 9.42 -1.28
CA ASN A 141 -15.14 10.77 -0.77
C ASN A 141 -15.95 10.77 0.54
N LEU A 142 -15.72 9.81 1.42
CA LEU A 142 -16.36 9.73 2.73
C LEU A 142 -15.62 10.58 3.76
N ASP A 143 -16.33 11.03 4.78
CA ASP A 143 -15.71 11.64 5.96
C ASP A 143 -15.05 10.57 6.84
N VAL A 144 -13.79 10.26 6.54
CA VAL A 144 -13.01 9.26 7.27
C VAL A 144 -12.61 9.72 8.67
N SER A 145 -12.70 11.02 8.97
CA SER A 145 -12.31 11.59 10.28
C SER A 145 -13.06 10.96 11.45
N VAL A 146 -14.24 10.41 11.17
CA VAL A 146 -15.09 9.76 12.19
C VAL A 146 -14.58 8.39 12.63
N TYR A 147 -13.66 7.77 11.90
CA TYR A 147 -13.10 6.45 12.21
C TYR A 147 -11.60 6.30 11.97
N ALA A 148 -10.94 7.27 11.36
CA ALA A 148 -9.48 7.27 11.17
C ALA A 148 -8.77 7.53 12.52
N ASN A 149 -8.96 6.62 13.45
CA ASN A 149 -8.42 6.61 14.80
C ASN A 149 -8.04 5.17 15.17
N SER A 150 -6.81 4.94 15.62
CA SER A 150 -6.25 3.63 15.96
C SER A 150 -6.95 2.91 17.12
N GLU A 151 -7.85 3.60 17.85
CA GLU A 151 -8.71 2.97 18.86
C GLU A 151 -9.77 2.04 18.25
N PHE A 152 -10.16 2.26 16.98
CA PHE A 152 -11.00 1.33 16.25
C PHE A 152 -10.16 0.19 15.66
N ASP A 153 -10.61 -1.05 15.80
CA ASP A 153 -10.08 -2.13 14.98
C ASP A 153 -10.56 -2.02 13.53
N TRP A 154 -9.90 -2.74 12.63
CA TRP A 154 -10.20 -2.66 11.19
C TRP A 154 -11.64 -3.11 10.86
N GLU A 155 -12.24 -4.05 11.62
CA GLU A 155 -13.64 -4.50 11.39
C GLU A 155 -14.64 -3.43 11.82
N GLN A 156 -14.34 -2.70 12.90
CA GLN A 156 -15.13 -1.55 13.35
C GLN A 156 -15.06 -0.42 12.31
N MET A 157 -13.84 -0.10 11.84
CA MET A 157 -13.65 0.90 10.77
C MET A 157 -14.43 0.51 9.50
N LEU A 158 -14.34 -0.75 9.07
CA LEU A 158 -15.07 -1.23 7.90
C LEU A 158 -16.58 -1.13 8.10
N CYS A 159 -17.09 -1.45 9.29
CA CYS A 159 -18.51 -1.33 9.61
C CYS A 159 -19.01 0.11 9.52
N ILE A 160 -18.20 1.09 9.94
CA ILE A 160 -18.53 2.52 9.84
C ILE A 160 -18.44 2.99 8.39
N ASN A 161 -17.38 2.62 7.66
CA ASN A 161 -17.17 2.93 6.25
C ASN A 161 -18.38 2.47 5.40
N GLU A 162 -18.80 1.20 5.55
CA GLU A 162 -19.99 0.67 4.88
C GLU A 162 -21.27 1.41 5.27
N GLY A 163 -21.38 1.88 6.52
CA GLY A 163 -22.48 2.72 6.97
C GLY A 163 -22.54 4.04 6.25
N LEU A 164 -21.39 4.72 6.13
CA LEU A 164 -21.24 5.97 5.39
C LEU A 164 -21.56 5.80 3.91
N LYS A 165 -21.07 4.75 3.26
CA LYS A 165 -21.40 4.40 1.85
C LYS A 165 -22.90 4.26 1.62
N ASN A 166 -23.64 3.82 2.63
CA ASN A 166 -25.09 3.64 2.58
C ASN A 166 -25.88 4.83 3.17
N ASN A 167 -25.21 5.97 3.45
CA ASN A 167 -25.81 7.17 4.04
C ASN A 167 -26.59 6.88 5.33
N LEU A 168 -26.07 5.98 6.18
CA LEU A 168 -26.66 5.69 7.48
C LEU A 168 -26.24 6.70 8.53
N ASP A 169 -27.06 6.90 9.55
CA ASP A 169 -26.67 7.62 10.74
C ASP A 169 -25.70 6.76 11.59
N ILE A 170 -24.42 6.97 11.35
CA ILE A 170 -23.35 6.20 12.01
C ILE A 170 -23.12 6.66 13.46
N SER A 171 -23.61 7.85 13.87
CA SER A 171 -23.40 8.40 15.22
C SER A 171 -23.91 7.49 16.32
N ILE A 172 -24.84 6.59 15.98
CA ILE A 172 -25.44 5.63 16.92
C ILE A 172 -24.46 4.51 17.31
N TYR A 173 -23.44 4.22 16.46
CA TYR A 173 -22.56 3.08 16.67
C TYR A 173 -21.07 3.36 16.39
N ALA A 174 -20.69 4.49 15.85
CA ALA A 174 -19.29 4.86 15.63
C ALA A 174 -18.61 5.23 16.96
N ASN A 175 -18.36 4.20 17.78
CA ASN A 175 -17.68 4.31 19.06
C ASN A 175 -16.81 3.06 19.26
N PRO A 176 -15.48 3.18 19.51
CA PRO A 176 -14.57 2.06 19.67
C PRO A 176 -14.94 1.12 20.85
N GLU A 177 -15.64 1.64 21.86
CA GLU A 177 -16.13 0.85 23.00
C GLU A 177 -17.28 -0.12 22.61
N ILE A 178 -17.89 0.05 21.44
CA ILE A 178 -18.98 -0.83 20.99
C ILE A 178 -18.38 -2.02 20.26
N PRO A 179 -18.60 -3.27 20.74
CA PRO A 179 -18.13 -4.45 20.03
C PRO A 179 -18.65 -4.51 18.60
N VAL A 180 -17.80 -4.91 17.67
CA VAL A 180 -18.10 -4.94 16.22
C VAL A 180 -19.39 -5.71 15.89
N GLU A 181 -19.67 -6.81 16.58
CA GLU A 181 -20.90 -7.58 16.41
C GLU A 181 -22.17 -6.79 16.75
N LYS A 182 -22.07 -5.85 17.70
CA LYS A 182 -23.16 -4.95 18.04
C LYS A 182 -23.30 -3.85 16.99
N MET A 183 -22.19 -3.31 16.51
CA MET A 183 -22.16 -2.33 15.42
C MET A 183 -22.82 -2.92 14.15
N LYS A 184 -22.42 -4.14 13.72
CA LYS A 184 -22.99 -4.86 12.59
C LYS A 184 -24.52 -5.02 12.73
N LYS A 185 -25.02 -5.40 13.90
CA LYS A 185 -26.47 -5.52 14.17
C LYS A 185 -27.23 -4.19 14.06
N ILE A 186 -26.62 -3.10 14.56
CA ILE A 186 -27.21 -1.76 14.45
C ILE A 186 -27.26 -1.33 12.99
N LYS A 187 -26.14 -1.46 12.25
CA LYS A 187 -26.04 -1.16 10.81
C LYS A 187 -27.11 -1.90 10.01
N GLU A 188 -27.27 -3.21 10.23
CA GLU A 188 -28.31 -4.00 9.54
C GLU A 188 -29.74 -3.48 9.80
N LYS A 189 -30.05 -3.09 11.04
CA LYS A 189 -31.37 -2.50 11.38
C LYS A 189 -31.60 -1.20 10.64
N LEU A 190 -30.58 -0.35 10.56
CA LEU A 190 -30.65 0.93 9.84
C LEU A 190 -30.84 0.73 8.34
N LEU A 191 -30.10 -0.22 7.73
CA LEU A 191 -30.25 -0.60 6.32
C LEU A 191 -31.68 -1.07 6.00
N ARG A 192 -32.26 -1.95 6.84
CA ARG A 192 -33.63 -2.42 6.65
C ARG A 192 -34.64 -1.27 6.73
N LYS A 193 -34.46 -0.33 7.65
CA LYS A 193 -35.31 0.85 7.79
C LYS A 193 -35.23 1.76 6.59
N ASN A 194 -34.02 2.06 6.09
CA ASN A 194 -33.81 2.89 4.90
C ASN A 194 -34.46 2.27 3.65
N ASN A 195 -34.25 0.97 3.44
CA ASN A 195 -34.84 0.25 2.31
C ASN A 195 -36.38 0.23 2.36
N SER A 196 -36.96 0.17 3.56
CA SER A 196 -38.43 0.18 3.73
C SER A 196 -39.01 1.58 3.47
N SER A 197 -38.32 2.65 3.90
CA SER A 197 -38.71 4.04 3.65
C SER A 197 -38.62 4.38 2.16
N SER A 198 -37.54 4.00 1.50
CA SER A 198 -37.33 4.23 0.05
C SER A 198 -38.42 3.55 -0.81
N LYS A 199 -38.82 2.31 -0.48
CA LYS A 199 -39.94 1.63 -1.14
C LYS A 199 -41.27 2.33 -0.93
N PHE A 200 -41.54 2.80 0.29
CA PHE A 200 -42.74 3.53 0.62
C PHE A 200 -42.87 4.84 -0.16
N ASP A 201 -41.76 5.63 -0.22
CA ASP A 201 -41.72 6.88 -0.97
C ASP A 201 -41.86 6.66 -2.48
N PHE A 202 -41.29 5.59 -3.03
CA PHE A 202 -41.45 5.22 -4.43
C PHE A 202 -42.94 4.93 -4.78
N TYR A 203 -43.62 4.13 -3.97
CA TYR A 203 -45.06 3.84 -4.18
C TYR A 203 -45.94 5.07 -3.97
N LYS A 204 -45.62 5.90 -2.97
CA LYS A 204 -46.34 7.16 -2.73
C LYS A 204 -46.25 8.09 -3.92
N ASN A 205 -45.06 8.26 -4.51
CA ASN A 205 -44.86 9.09 -5.69
C ASN A 205 -45.57 8.55 -6.94
N GLN A 206 -45.63 7.22 -7.12
CA GLN A 206 -46.43 6.60 -8.19
C GLN A 206 -47.93 6.86 -8.02
N ILE A 207 -48.42 6.78 -6.79
CA ILE A 207 -49.84 7.02 -6.50
C ILE A 207 -50.16 8.51 -6.76
N ILE A 208 -49.34 9.42 -6.32
CA ILE A 208 -49.53 10.86 -6.57
C ILE A 208 -49.50 11.17 -8.08
N ALA A 209 -48.58 10.57 -8.83
CA ALA A 209 -48.53 10.72 -10.30
C ALA A 209 -49.79 10.20 -10.99
N PHE A 210 -50.37 9.10 -10.50
CA PHE A 210 -51.61 8.52 -11.05
C PHE A 210 -52.83 9.42 -10.83
N PHE A 211 -52.92 10.13 -9.73
CA PHE A 211 -54.06 11.02 -9.42
C PHE A 211 -53.94 12.42 -10.00
N ASN A 212 -52.80 12.80 -10.54
CA ASN A 212 -52.57 14.13 -11.17
C ASN A 212 -52.74 14.12 -12.71
N TYR A 213 -53.23 13.00 -13.27
CA TYR A 213 -53.69 12.84 -14.64
C TYR A 213 -55.21 12.67 -14.65
#